data_708073bd6a88d92665f73556b5bf10c0
#
_entry.id   708073bd6a88d92665f73556b5bf10c0
#
_cell.length_a   1.000
_cell.length_b   1.000
_cell.length_c   1.000
_cell.angle_alpha   90.00
_cell.angle_beta   90.00
_cell.angle_gamma   90.00
#
_symmetry.space_group_name_H-M   'P 1'
#
loop_
_entity.id
_entity.type
_entity.pdbx_description
1 polymer ?
#
loop_
_entity_poly.entity_id
_entity_poly.type
_entity_poly.pdbx_seq_one_letter_code
_entity_poly.pdbx_strand_id
1 'polypeptide(L)'
;MGKLNIVVLGDGLLGSEIVKQTNWDYLSRKKDNINFTDTDSYFHLLKKYKVILNCIACTDTYSDNKELHYNVNYRYVVKLARYCEIHNKKLIHISSDYVYSNNTNVPSEEDIPHHADNWYSYTKLLGDNAVQVESDNNLVIRCTHKSTPFPYNKAWVDQVGNFDYVDVISSLIIKAINKQLTGLYNIGTEQKSMYELASKTATVNKSYTPKHVPKNVSMNISKFNNDIKTSFFSIAIPTYEMNGYGREFLEHSFKILYSQTFKDFEVVISDHSLDDRIKDLCKEYSKLLNVRYLRNTYKRGGSSPNINNAIKNCTGKWIKILYQDDFLYKNTALEKLTNHIIDNKDKVWIVSACEHTNDGS
;
A
#
# COMPACT_ATOMS: atom_id res chain seq x y z
N MET A 1 15.15 3.79 -2.65
CA MET A 1 13.84 4.23 -3.17
C MET A 1 14.03 5.56 -3.84
N GLY A 2 13.82 5.64 -5.16
CA GLY A 2 13.60 6.95 -5.78
C GLY A 2 12.47 7.62 -4.98
N LYS A 3 12.67 8.85 -4.52
CA LYS A 3 11.71 9.58 -3.68
C LYS A 3 10.40 9.63 -4.48
N LEU A 4 9.35 8.95 -4.03
CA LEU A 4 8.02 9.06 -4.64
C LEU A 4 7.69 10.54 -4.71
N ASN A 5 7.44 11.05 -5.93
CA ASN A 5 7.09 12.45 -6.12
C ASN A 5 5.62 12.64 -5.73
N ILE A 6 5.39 12.70 -4.41
CA ILE A 6 4.08 12.70 -3.76
C ILE A 6 3.87 13.98 -2.95
N VAL A 7 2.63 14.46 -2.92
CA VAL A 7 2.18 15.51 -2.02
C VAL A 7 0.97 15.07 -1.22
N VAL A 8 0.97 15.41 0.07
CA VAL A 8 -0.16 15.20 1.00
C VAL A 8 -1.00 16.48 1.03
N LEU A 9 -2.29 16.38 0.77
CA LEU A 9 -3.22 17.50 0.88
C LEU A 9 -3.94 17.45 2.24
N GLY A 10 -3.71 18.47 3.05
CA GLY A 10 -4.27 18.61 4.40
C GLY A 10 -3.31 18.20 5.51
N ASP A 11 -3.25 19.03 6.56
CA ASP A 11 -2.46 18.87 7.79
C ASP A 11 -3.33 18.54 9.01
N GLY A 12 -4.47 17.88 8.78
CA GLY A 12 -5.28 17.30 9.84
C GLY A 12 -4.59 16.12 10.54
N LEU A 13 -5.26 15.45 11.45
CA LEU A 13 -4.71 14.36 12.26
C LEU A 13 -3.95 13.31 11.40
N LEU A 14 -4.59 12.80 10.33
CA LEU A 14 -4.00 11.79 9.47
C LEU A 14 -2.87 12.35 8.59
N GLY A 15 -3.10 13.47 7.92
CA GLY A 15 -2.10 14.05 7.01
C GLY A 15 -0.81 14.42 7.73
N SER A 16 -0.92 15.03 8.91
CA SER A 16 0.25 15.36 9.74
C SER A 16 1.05 14.14 10.17
N GLU A 17 0.36 13.06 10.57
CA GLU A 17 1.04 11.83 10.99
C GLU A 17 1.73 11.13 9.79
N ILE A 18 1.09 11.10 8.61
CA ILE A 18 1.73 10.57 7.39
C ILE A 18 2.97 11.38 7.03
N VAL A 19 2.90 12.71 7.06
CA VAL A 19 4.05 13.58 6.79
C VAL A 19 5.18 13.33 7.79
N LYS A 20 4.87 13.19 9.06
CA LYS A 20 5.83 12.86 10.12
C LYS A 20 6.55 11.53 9.87
N GLN A 21 5.83 10.49 9.41
CA GLN A 21 6.41 9.16 9.15
C GLN A 21 7.21 9.09 7.82
N THR A 22 6.95 10.00 6.86
CA THR A 22 7.50 9.87 5.49
C THR A 22 8.39 11.02 5.05
N ASN A 23 8.25 12.19 5.67
CA ASN A 23 8.82 13.45 5.21
C ASN A 23 8.38 13.82 3.77
N TRP A 24 7.19 13.40 3.33
CA TRP A 24 6.63 13.82 2.06
C TRP A 24 6.24 15.30 2.08
N ASP A 25 6.25 15.93 0.91
CA ASP A 25 5.75 17.30 0.76
C ASP A 25 4.26 17.35 1.12
N TYR A 26 3.82 18.48 1.68
CA TYR A 26 2.40 18.68 1.98
C TYR A 26 1.95 20.12 1.71
N LEU A 27 0.67 20.26 1.40
CA LEU A 27 -0.04 21.54 1.28
C LEU A 27 -1.15 21.62 2.29
N SER A 28 -1.28 22.78 2.95
CA SER A 28 -2.32 22.98 3.97
C SER A 28 -2.88 24.40 3.98
N ARG A 29 -4.06 24.54 4.60
CA ARG A 29 -4.69 25.85 4.78
C ARG A 29 -3.81 26.80 5.61
N LYS A 30 -3.19 26.29 6.67
CA LYS A 30 -2.39 27.09 7.60
C LYS A 30 -1.06 27.51 7.02
N LYS A 31 -0.33 26.58 6.39
CA LYS A 31 1.01 26.79 5.87
C LYS A 31 1.01 27.60 4.58
N ASP A 32 0.10 27.25 3.66
CA ASP A 32 0.13 27.73 2.28
C ASP A 32 -1.01 28.72 1.97
N ASN A 33 -1.84 29.04 2.96
CA ASN A 33 -3.03 29.90 2.84
C ASN A 33 -4.01 29.42 1.73
N ILE A 34 -4.20 28.11 1.61
CA ILE A 34 -5.01 27.49 0.56
C ILE A 34 -6.45 27.30 1.04
N ASN A 35 -7.42 27.78 0.26
CA ASN A 35 -8.79 27.29 0.35
C ASN A 35 -8.96 26.09 -0.63
N PHE A 36 -9.01 24.88 -0.10
CA PHE A 36 -9.07 23.67 -0.94
C PHE A 36 -10.31 23.56 -1.81
N THR A 37 -11.43 24.23 -1.45
CA THR A 37 -12.63 24.27 -2.30
C THR A 37 -12.48 25.22 -3.49
N ASP A 38 -11.54 26.16 -3.44
CA ASP A 38 -11.13 27.03 -4.54
C ASP A 38 -9.95 26.37 -5.28
N THR A 39 -10.27 25.43 -6.15
CA THR A 39 -9.28 24.59 -6.83
C THR A 39 -8.37 25.37 -7.77
N ASP A 40 -8.87 26.48 -8.36
CA ASP A 40 -8.12 27.28 -9.32
C ASP A 40 -6.96 28.02 -8.68
N SER A 41 -7.10 28.34 -7.39
CA SER A 41 -6.07 29.08 -6.64
C SER A 41 -4.80 28.23 -6.40
N TYR A 42 -4.86 26.88 -6.39
CA TYR A 42 -3.72 26.06 -5.99
C TYR A 42 -3.39 24.85 -6.86
N PHE A 43 -4.25 24.42 -7.79
CA PHE A 43 -3.96 23.25 -8.64
C PHE A 43 -2.66 23.42 -9.44
N HIS A 44 -2.24 24.64 -9.73
CA HIS A 44 -0.94 24.88 -10.35
C HIS A 44 0.23 24.37 -9.52
N LEU A 45 0.14 24.33 -8.17
CA LEU A 45 1.16 23.80 -7.26
C LEU A 45 1.29 22.27 -7.37
N LEU A 46 0.25 21.59 -7.84
CA LEU A 46 0.24 20.13 -8.00
C LEU A 46 1.00 19.66 -9.25
N LYS A 47 1.33 20.55 -10.18
CA LYS A 47 1.95 20.18 -11.48
C LYS A 47 3.21 19.34 -11.32
N LYS A 48 4.05 19.65 -10.34
CA LYS A 48 5.32 18.96 -10.12
C LYS A 48 5.21 17.56 -9.50
N TYR A 49 4.05 17.19 -8.94
CA TYR A 49 3.86 15.91 -8.27
C TYR A 49 3.21 14.88 -9.22
N LYS A 50 3.59 13.61 -9.06
CA LYS A 50 3.00 12.49 -9.79
C LYS A 50 1.90 11.79 -8.99
N VAL A 51 1.98 11.83 -7.67
CA VAL A 51 1.01 11.20 -6.76
C VAL A 51 0.45 12.25 -5.81
N ILE A 52 -0.85 12.27 -5.64
CA ILE A 52 -1.56 13.20 -4.77
C ILE A 52 -2.33 12.38 -3.73
N LEU A 53 -1.99 12.55 -2.45
CA LEU A 53 -2.69 11.93 -1.34
C LEU A 53 -3.67 12.94 -0.73
N ASN A 54 -4.96 12.70 -0.90
CA ASN A 54 -6.01 13.57 -0.38
C ASN A 54 -6.48 13.11 1.00
N CYS A 55 -6.05 13.83 2.04
CA CYS A 55 -6.48 13.68 3.43
C CYS A 55 -7.51 14.74 3.86
N ILE A 56 -8.03 15.53 2.91
CA ILE A 56 -8.97 16.61 3.21
C ILE A 56 -10.39 16.03 3.29
N ALA A 57 -11.07 16.33 4.39
CA ALA A 57 -12.47 16.01 4.56
C ALA A 57 -13.14 16.96 5.58
N CYS A 58 -14.44 17.18 5.42
CA CYS A 58 -15.31 17.64 6.48
C CYS A 58 -15.71 16.40 7.29
N THR A 59 -15.18 16.26 8.53
CA THR A 59 -15.28 15.03 9.35
C THR A 59 -16.30 15.12 10.47
N ASP A 60 -17.04 16.23 10.57
CA ASP A 60 -18.07 16.41 11.60
C ASP A 60 -19.30 15.56 11.26
N THR A 61 -19.45 14.41 11.93
CA THR A 61 -20.56 13.47 11.71
C THR A 61 -21.89 13.95 12.31
N TYR A 62 -21.86 15.03 13.10
CA TYR A 62 -23.05 15.59 13.77
C TYR A 62 -23.54 16.87 13.11
N SER A 63 -22.78 17.45 12.21
CA SER A 63 -23.13 18.71 11.56
C SER A 63 -24.24 18.54 10.51
N ASP A 64 -25.26 19.39 10.59
CA ASP A 64 -26.30 19.52 9.59
C ASP A 64 -25.91 20.48 8.44
N ASN A 65 -24.69 20.97 8.41
CA ASN A 65 -24.19 21.82 7.32
C ASN A 65 -23.95 21.01 6.04
N LYS A 66 -25.04 20.75 5.33
CA LYS A 66 -25.09 19.98 4.08
C LYS A 66 -24.12 20.52 3.03
N GLU A 67 -24.13 21.84 2.87
CA GLU A 67 -23.34 22.52 1.83
C GLU A 67 -21.83 22.34 2.07
N LEU A 68 -21.38 22.43 3.33
CA LEU A 68 -19.98 22.21 3.69
C LEU A 68 -19.55 20.77 3.37
N HIS A 69 -20.35 19.77 3.77
CA HIS A 69 -20.08 18.37 3.47
C HIS A 69 -20.05 18.13 1.96
N TYR A 70 -21.00 18.66 1.22
CA TYR A 70 -21.08 18.50 -0.22
C TYR A 70 -19.89 19.14 -0.95
N ASN A 71 -19.51 20.35 -0.54
CA ASN A 71 -18.41 21.07 -1.18
C ASN A 71 -17.05 20.40 -0.91
N VAL A 72 -16.79 19.94 0.34
CA VAL A 72 -15.50 19.40 0.73
C VAL A 72 -15.38 17.90 0.39
N ASN A 73 -16.41 17.09 0.72
CA ASN A 73 -16.29 15.63 0.58
C ASN A 73 -16.67 15.12 -0.81
N TYR A 74 -17.35 15.93 -1.64
CA TYR A 74 -17.78 15.52 -2.96
C TYR A 74 -17.30 16.47 -4.07
N ARG A 75 -17.83 17.71 -4.18
CA ARG A 75 -17.51 18.61 -5.31
C ARG A 75 -16.02 18.86 -5.48
N TYR A 76 -15.31 19.10 -4.39
CA TYR A 76 -13.86 19.23 -4.37
C TYR A 76 -13.18 17.95 -4.86
N VAL A 77 -13.63 16.78 -4.36
CA VAL A 77 -13.04 15.49 -4.71
C VAL A 77 -13.23 15.18 -6.20
N VAL A 78 -14.42 15.47 -6.77
CA VAL A 78 -14.66 15.36 -8.24
C VAL A 78 -13.67 16.18 -9.03
N LYS A 79 -13.49 17.47 -8.68
CA LYS A 79 -12.54 18.36 -9.37
C LYS A 79 -11.10 17.85 -9.26
N LEU A 80 -10.70 17.36 -8.09
CA LEU A 80 -9.36 16.83 -7.87
C LEU A 80 -9.12 15.53 -8.65
N ALA A 81 -10.09 14.62 -8.66
CA ALA A 81 -10.01 13.37 -9.42
C ALA A 81 -9.89 13.65 -10.92
N ARG A 82 -10.72 14.55 -11.44
CA ARG A 82 -10.67 14.99 -12.84
C ARG A 82 -9.35 15.66 -13.21
N TYR A 83 -8.83 16.52 -12.33
CA TYR A 83 -7.51 17.15 -12.52
C TYR A 83 -6.41 16.08 -12.60
N CYS A 84 -6.45 15.08 -11.71
CA CYS A 84 -5.46 14.00 -11.70
C CYS A 84 -5.49 13.19 -12.99
N GLU A 85 -6.65 12.81 -13.49
CA GLU A 85 -6.81 12.08 -14.73
C GLU A 85 -6.28 12.88 -15.94
N ILE A 86 -6.71 14.14 -16.11
CA ILE A 86 -6.27 15.01 -17.22
C ILE A 86 -4.74 15.18 -17.24
N HIS A 87 -4.10 15.21 -16.07
CA HIS A 87 -2.65 15.44 -15.93
C HIS A 87 -1.84 14.17 -15.70
N ASN A 88 -2.44 12.99 -15.92
CA ASN A 88 -1.81 11.66 -15.72
C ASN A 88 -1.12 11.53 -14.35
N LYS A 89 -1.87 11.86 -13.29
CA LYS A 89 -1.44 11.77 -11.89
C LYS A 89 -2.25 10.70 -11.17
N LYS A 90 -1.64 10.00 -10.23
CA LYS A 90 -2.33 9.06 -9.35
C LYS A 90 -2.97 9.81 -8.19
N LEU A 91 -4.28 9.67 -8.02
CA LEU A 91 -4.98 10.13 -6.82
C LEU A 91 -5.12 9.00 -5.81
N ILE A 92 -4.75 9.29 -4.55
CA ILE A 92 -5.03 8.44 -3.39
C ILE A 92 -6.00 9.21 -2.50
N HIS A 93 -7.20 8.66 -2.33
CA HIS A 93 -8.28 9.32 -1.58
C HIS A 93 -8.61 8.56 -0.31
N ILE A 94 -8.58 9.28 0.82
CA ILE A 94 -8.98 8.71 2.12
C ILE A 94 -10.50 8.84 2.26
N SER A 95 -11.16 7.69 2.26
CA SER A 95 -12.59 7.53 2.52
C SER A 95 -12.85 7.12 3.99
N SER A 96 -13.95 6.46 4.28
CA SER A 96 -14.37 6.10 5.64
C SER A 96 -15.08 4.75 5.67
N ASP A 97 -14.98 4.04 6.80
CA ASP A 97 -15.79 2.86 7.12
C ASP A 97 -17.28 3.17 7.31
N TYR A 98 -17.65 4.41 7.59
CA TYR A 98 -19.04 4.84 7.72
C TYR A 98 -19.87 4.67 6.44
N VAL A 99 -19.24 4.43 5.29
CA VAL A 99 -19.95 4.08 4.04
C VAL A 99 -20.58 2.69 4.10
N TYR A 100 -20.25 1.87 5.11
CA TYR A 100 -20.81 0.53 5.33
C TYR A 100 -21.73 0.42 6.54
N SER A 101 -22.04 1.51 7.19
CA SER A 101 -22.66 1.53 8.52
C SER A 101 -23.98 0.78 8.68
N ASN A 102 -24.74 0.60 7.60
CA ASN A 102 -26.01 -0.09 7.61
C ASN A 102 -25.93 -1.51 6.98
N ASN A 103 -24.74 -2.01 6.68
CA ASN A 103 -24.56 -3.36 6.21
C ASN A 103 -24.72 -4.35 7.37
N THR A 104 -25.39 -5.48 7.12
CA THR A 104 -25.66 -6.52 8.14
C THR A 104 -24.48 -7.43 8.38
N ASN A 105 -23.62 -7.60 7.36
CA ASN A 105 -22.43 -8.45 7.39
C ASN A 105 -21.17 -7.58 7.52
N VAL A 106 -20.00 -8.22 7.61
CA VAL A 106 -18.69 -7.58 7.52
C VAL A 106 -18.36 -7.37 6.04
N PRO A 107 -18.64 -6.18 5.44
CA PRO A 107 -18.57 -5.98 3.99
C PRO A 107 -17.15 -5.96 3.48
N SER A 108 -16.95 -6.52 2.30
CA SER A 108 -15.75 -6.43 1.49
C SER A 108 -15.80 -5.22 0.55
N GLU A 109 -14.76 -5.04 -0.24
CA GLU A 109 -14.71 -3.99 -1.27
C GLU A 109 -15.69 -4.23 -2.44
N GLU A 110 -16.14 -5.49 -2.62
CA GLU A 110 -17.09 -5.90 -3.68
C GLU A 110 -18.55 -5.71 -3.27
N ASP A 111 -18.80 -5.50 -1.96
CA ASP A 111 -20.16 -5.31 -1.47
C ASP A 111 -20.65 -3.89 -1.73
N ILE A 112 -21.95 -3.76 -2.02
CA ILE A 112 -22.59 -2.46 -2.21
C ILE A 112 -22.56 -1.68 -0.90
N PRO A 113 -21.96 -0.48 -0.88
CA PRO A 113 -21.92 0.32 0.33
C PRO A 113 -23.32 0.80 0.72
N HIS A 114 -23.59 0.76 2.02
CA HIS A 114 -24.82 1.29 2.62
C HIS A 114 -24.46 2.27 3.74
N HIS A 115 -24.38 3.54 3.41
CA HIS A 115 -23.90 4.60 4.30
C HIS A 115 -24.81 4.83 5.50
N ALA A 116 -24.25 5.42 6.57
CA ALA A 116 -25.03 5.88 7.72
C ALA A 116 -25.94 7.07 7.36
N ASP A 117 -27.00 7.28 8.14
CA ASP A 117 -27.99 8.35 7.94
C ASP A 117 -27.47 9.72 8.40
N ASN A 118 -26.35 10.15 7.80
CA ASN A 118 -25.78 11.47 8.03
C ASN A 118 -25.06 12.00 6.79
N TRP A 119 -24.88 13.32 6.73
CA TRP A 119 -24.28 13.99 5.57
C TRP A 119 -22.81 13.62 5.37
N TYR A 120 -22.09 13.33 6.44
CA TYR A 120 -20.70 12.88 6.36
C TYR A 120 -20.58 11.60 5.56
N SER A 121 -21.25 10.53 5.98
CA SER A 121 -21.16 9.21 5.32
C SER A 121 -21.64 9.27 3.87
N TYR A 122 -22.77 9.93 3.64
CA TYR A 122 -23.32 10.10 2.29
C TYR A 122 -22.34 10.80 1.36
N THR A 123 -21.79 11.95 1.76
CA THR A 123 -20.89 12.72 0.90
C THR A 123 -19.51 12.08 0.77
N LYS A 124 -19.04 11.32 1.77
CA LYS A 124 -17.83 10.50 1.64
C LYS A 124 -18.02 9.41 0.62
N LEU A 125 -19.17 8.73 0.57
CA LEU A 125 -19.47 7.73 -0.45
C LEU A 125 -19.55 8.33 -1.86
N LEU A 126 -20.14 9.51 -2.02
CA LEU A 126 -20.16 10.20 -3.31
C LEU A 126 -18.75 10.53 -3.81
N GLY A 127 -17.87 11.03 -2.93
CA GLY A 127 -16.47 11.31 -3.27
C GLY A 127 -15.67 10.05 -3.60
N ASP A 128 -15.87 8.99 -2.84
CA ASP A 128 -15.31 7.66 -3.06
C ASP A 128 -15.65 7.14 -4.49
N ASN A 129 -16.93 7.14 -4.84
CA ASN A 129 -17.40 6.72 -6.18
C ASN A 129 -16.83 7.62 -7.29
N ALA A 130 -16.77 8.93 -7.09
CA ALA A 130 -16.21 9.85 -8.07
C ALA A 130 -14.74 9.55 -8.40
N VAL A 131 -13.93 9.19 -7.40
CA VAL A 131 -12.53 8.83 -7.62
C VAL A 131 -12.38 7.51 -8.38
N GLN A 132 -13.23 6.52 -8.07
CA GLN A 132 -13.21 5.21 -8.72
C GLN A 132 -13.59 5.27 -10.20
N VAL A 133 -14.57 6.12 -10.55
CA VAL A 133 -15.05 6.26 -11.94
C VAL A 133 -14.03 6.98 -12.83
N GLU A 134 -13.23 7.90 -12.30
CA GLU A 134 -12.31 8.70 -13.10
C GLU A 134 -11.09 7.90 -13.58
N SER A 135 -10.54 6.96 -12.79
CA SER A 135 -9.37 6.18 -13.22
C SER A 135 -9.13 4.94 -12.38
N ASP A 136 -8.85 3.82 -13.05
CA ASP A 136 -8.43 2.56 -12.41
C ASP A 136 -7.05 2.65 -11.75
N ASN A 137 -6.27 3.69 -12.05
CA ASN A 137 -4.97 3.93 -11.42
C ASN A 137 -5.10 4.57 -10.03
N ASN A 138 -6.25 5.13 -9.72
CA ASN A 138 -6.51 5.74 -8.43
C ASN A 138 -6.59 4.69 -7.31
N LEU A 139 -6.38 5.15 -6.07
CA LEU A 139 -6.52 4.33 -4.88
C LEU A 139 -7.51 5.01 -3.92
N VAL A 140 -8.56 4.31 -3.57
CA VAL A 140 -9.50 4.72 -2.53
C VAL A 140 -9.27 3.86 -1.30
N ILE A 141 -9.12 4.49 -0.13
CA ILE A 141 -8.87 3.82 1.15
C ILE A 141 -10.02 4.11 2.11
N ARG A 142 -10.78 3.10 2.48
CA ARG A 142 -11.78 3.14 3.54
C ARG A 142 -11.12 2.78 4.86
N CYS A 143 -11.10 3.72 5.79
CA CYS A 143 -10.49 3.52 7.11
C CYS A 143 -11.03 4.49 8.14
N THR A 144 -10.78 4.20 9.42
CA THR A 144 -11.02 5.11 10.55
C THR A 144 -9.85 5.08 11.51
N HIS A 145 -9.52 6.24 12.09
CA HIS A 145 -8.43 6.42 13.03
C HIS A 145 -8.80 7.34 14.19
N LYS A 146 -8.08 7.19 15.29
CA LYS A 146 -8.17 8.06 16.48
C LYS A 146 -6.80 8.62 16.82
N SER A 147 -6.75 9.75 17.53
CA SER A 147 -5.49 10.30 18.02
C SER A 147 -4.91 9.44 19.15
N THR A 148 -3.58 9.45 19.26
CA THR A 148 -2.83 8.80 20.35
C THR A 148 -2.27 9.91 21.26
N PRO A 149 -2.53 9.87 22.60
CA PRO A 149 -3.46 8.97 23.29
C PRO A 149 -4.94 9.24 22.91
N PHE A 150 -5.84 8.33 23.31
CA PHE A 150 -7.28 8.51 23.06
C PHE A 150 -7.78 9.82 23.72
N PRO A 151 -8.49 10.69 22.98
CA PRO A 151 -8.65 12.08 23.39
C PRO A 151 -9.87 12.35 24.30
N TYR A 152 -10.70 11.33 24.55
CA TYR A 152 -11.95 11.51 25.30
C TYR A 152 -11.94 10.75 26.62
N ASN A 153 -12.73 11.22 27.60
CA ASN A 153 -12.88 10.58 28.91
C ASN A 153 -13.92 9.45 28.93
N LYS A 154 -14.62 9.21 27.82
CA LYS A 154 -15.61 8.13 27.64
C LYS A 154 -15.37 7.45 26.30
N ALA A 155 -15.64 6.13 26.23
CA ALA A 155 -15.56 5.37 25.00
C ALA A 155 -16.71 4.37 24.90
N TRP A 156 -17.18 4.13 23.67
CA TRP A 156 -18.33 3.29 23.40
C TRP A 156 -17.96 1.81 23.46
N VAL A 157 -18.72 1.06 24.26
CA VAL A 157 -18.56 -0.41 24.38
C VAL A 157 -19.28 -1.16 23.28
N ASP A 158 -20.23 -0.53 22.61
CA ASP A 158 -21.11 -1.12 21.60
C ASP A 158 -20.82 -0.64 20.16
N GLN A 159 -19.80 0.20 19.94
CA GLN A 159 -19.30 0.46 18.62
C GLN A 159 -18.11 -0.45 18.32
N VAL A 160 -18.23 -1.28 17.31
CA VAL A 160 -17.17 -2.19 16.84
C VAL A 160 -16.73 -1.87 15.43
N GLY A 161 -15.44 -2.04 15.14
CA GLY A 161 -14.85 -1.78 13.83
C GLY A 161 -13.38 -2.18 13.72
N ASN A 162 -12.80 -1.97 12.55
CA ASN A 162 -11.39 -2.24 12.25
C ASN A 162 -10.48 -1.02 12.43
N PHE A 163 -10.93 -0.07 13.23
CA PHE A 163 -10.21 1.17 13.51
C PHE A 163 -9.00 0.97 14.43
N ASP A 164 -8.05 1.91 14.36
CA ASP A 164 -6.91 1.96 15.28
C ASP A 164 -6.45 3.41 15.47
N TYR A 165 -5.34 3.59 16.16
CA TYR A 165 -4.71 4.89 16.31
C TYR A 165 -4.11 5.39 15.00
N VAL A 166 -3.99 6.71 14.89
CA VAL A 166 -3.56 7.38 13.66
C VAL A 166 -2.17 6.97 13.20
N ASP A 167 -1.25 6.71 14.11
CA ASP A 167 0.11 6.24 13.80
C ASP A 167 0.11 4.84 13.17
N VAL A 168 -0.77 3.94 13.66
CA VAL A 168 -0.93 2.59 13.10
C VAL A 168 -1.58 2.66 11.72
N ILE A 169 -2.72 3.36 11.60
CA ILE A 169 -3.44 3.48 10.31
C ILE A 169 -2.59 4.20 9.26
N SER A 170 -1.84 5.25 9.63
CA SER A 170 -0.89 5.92 8.72
C SER A 170 0.16 4.96 8.20
N SER A 171 0.73 4.11 9.06
CA SER A 171 1.71 3.09 8.65
C SER A 171 1.12 2.09 7.64
N LEU A 172 -0.15 1.67 7.80
CA LEU A 172 -0.83 0.78 6.86
C LEU A 172 -1.11 1.48 5.52
N ILE A 173 -1.53 2.75 5.54
CA ILE A 173 -1.72 3.58 4.35
C ILE A 173 -0.40 3.74 3.58
N ILE A 174 0.70 4.04 4.28
CA ILE A 174 2.03 4.16 3.68
C ILE A 174 2.47 2.83 3.04
N LYS A 175 2.16 1.69 3.67
CA LYS A 175 2.39 0.37 3.06
C LYS A 175 1.59 0.20 1.76
N ALA A 176 0.30 0.56 1.73
CA ALA A 176 -0.52 0.50 0.51
C ALA A 176 0.09 1.34 -0.62
N ILE A 177 0.56 2.54 -0.30
CA ILE A 177 1.18 3.47 -1.25
C ILE A 177 2.50 2.90 -1.78
N ASN A 178 3.36 2.39 -0.90
CA ASN A 178 4.64 1.80 -1.27
C ASN A 178 4.47 0.50 -2.11
N LYS A 179 3.39 -0.25 -1.88
CA LYS A 179 2.96 -1.40 -2.70
C LYS A 179 2.31 -0.98 -4.02
N GLN A 180 2.16 0.31 -4.27
CA GLN A 180 1.53 0.88 -5.46
C GLN A 180 0.11 0.33 -5.72
N LEU A 181 -0.63 -0.01 -4.67
CA LEU A 181 -1.99 -0.54 -4.78
C LEU A 181 -2.88 0.44 -5.54
N THR A 182 -3.83 -0.08 -6.31
CA THR A 182 -4.84 0.67 -7.07
C THR A 182 -6.23 0.09 -6.85
N GLY A 183 -7.27 0.88 -7.10
CA GLY A 183 -8.66 0.48 -6.84
C GLY A 183 -9.10 0.78 -5.41
N LEU A 184 -9.97 -0.04 -4.85
CA LEU A 184 -10.60 0.16 -3.55
C LEU A 184 -10.03 -0.81 -2.52
N TYR A 185 -9.70 -0.29 -1.32
CA TYR A 185 -9.23 -1.08 -0.18
C TYR A 185 -9.85 -0.67 1.14
N ASN A 186 -10.30 -1.66 1.89
CA ASN A 186 -10.62 -1.55 3.30
C ASN A 186 -9.34 -1.72 4.12
N ILE A 187 -8.92 -0.68 4.84
CA ILE A 187 -7.67 -0.69 5.63
C ILE A 187 -7.99 -0.49 7.11
N GLY A 188 -7.50 -1.41 7.92
CA GLY A 188 -7.67 -1.38 9.36
C GLY A 188 -6.86 -2.49 10.04
N THR A 189 -7.14 -2.68 11.31
CA THR A 189 -6.57 -3.74 12.14
C THR A 189 -7.66 -4.76 12.52
N GLU A 190 -7.38 -5.66 13.46
CA GLU A 190 -8.39 -6.59 13.98
C GLU A 190 -9.60 -5.84 14.54
N GLN A 191 -10.78 -6.47 14.42
CA GLN A 191 -12.02 -5.91 14.94
C GLN A 191 -11.95 -5.73 16.46
N LYS A 192 -12.37 -4.57 16.95
CA LYS A 192 -12.42 -4.24 18.37
C LYS A 192 -13.50 -3.20 18.66
N SER A 193 -13.89 -3.07 19.91
CA SER A 193 -14.76 -1.96 20.35
C SER A 193 -13.96 -0.65 20.51
N MET A 194 -14.64 0.48 20.45
CA MET A 194 -14.01 1.78 20.71
C MET A 194 -13.46 1.85 22.15
N TYR A 195 -14.13 1.19 23.09
CA TYR A 195 -13.67 1.09 24.48
C TYR A 195 -12.38 0.29 24.61
N GLU A 196 -12.25 -0.86 23.90
CA GLU A 196 -11.02 -1.66 23.88
C GLU A 196 -9.86 -0.87 23.28
N LEU A 197 -10.09 -0.13 22.19
CA LEU A 197 -9.05 0.74 21.64
C LEU A 197 -8.63 1.81 22.66
N ALA A 198 -9.59 2.56 23.19
CA ALA A 198 -9.34 3.67 24.11
C ALA A 198 -8.57 3.25 25.37
N SER A 199 -8.92 2.08 25.92
CA SER A 199 -8.30 1.53 27.14
C SER A 199 -6.82 1.17 26.99
N LYS A 200 -6.30 1.11 25.75
CA LYS A 200 -4.86 0.86 25.50
C LYS A 200 -3.99 2.07 25.86
N THR A 201 -4.52 3.29 25.82
CA THR A 201 -3.71 4.51 25.97
C THR A 201 -4.29 5.54 26.95
N ALA A 202 -5.51 5.33 27.45
CA ALA A 202 -6.16 6.25 28.38
C ALA A 202 -7.06 5.51 29.36
N THR A 203 -7.24 6.07 30.55
CA THR A 203 -8.30 5.65 31.46
C THR A 203 -9.60 6.28 31.02
N VAL A 204 -10.57 5.46 30.61
CA VAL A 204 -11.84 5.93 30.05
C VAL A 204 -13.04 5.28 30.74
N ASN A 205 -14.13 6.01 30.85
CA ASN A 205 -15.41 5.48 31.32
C ASN A 205 -16.16 4.80 30.16
N LYS A 206 -16.87 3.72 30.47
CA LYS A 206 -17.76 3.04 29.53
C LYS A 206 -18.93 3.94 29.15
N SER A 207 -19.29 3.97 27.89
CA SER A 207 -20.48 4.63 27.38
C SER A 207 -21.08 3.85 26.22
N TYR A 208 -22.24 4.28 25.74
CA TYR A 208 -22.91 3.67 24.59
C TYR A 208 -23.03 4.67 23.45
N THR A 209 -23.10 4.17 22.23
CA THR A 209 -23.30 5.00 21.05
C THR A 209 -24.64 5.73 21.09
N PRO A 210 -24.70 7.02 20.72
CA PRO A 210 -25.96 7.72 20.44
C PRO A 210 -26.70 7.03 19.28
N LYS A 211 -28.03 7.24 19.23
CA LYS A 211 -28.93 6.55 18.26
C LYS A 211 -28.51 6.73 16.79
N HIS A 212 -27.93 7.87 16.43
CA HIS A 212 -27.50 8.23 15.08
C HIS A 212 -26.06 7.77 14.72
N VAL A 213 -25.35 7.16 15.68
CA VAL A 213 -23.99 6.64 15.47
C VAL A 213 -24.07 5.14 15.18
N PRO A 214 -23.48 4.66 14.09
CA PRO A 214 -23.51 3.25 13.77
C PRO A 214 -22.75 2.43 14.81
N LYS A 215 -23.34 1.31 15.24
CA LYS A 215 -22.75 0.39 16.22
C LYS A 215 -21.72 -0.53 15.59
N ASN A 216 -21.92 -0.93 14.34
CA ASN A 216 -20.99 -1.79 13.61
C ASN A 216 -20.49 -1.07 12.36
N VAL A 217 -19.18 -0.81 12.32
CA VAL A 217 -18.45 -0.24 11.19
C VAL A 217 -17.32 -1.18 10.76
N SER A 218 -17.48 -2.47 11.04
CA SER A 218 -16.50 -3.49 10.67
C SER A 218 -16.45 -3.68 9.16
N MET A 219 -15.26 -3.94 8.65
CA MET A 219 -14.98 -4.18 7.24
C MET A 219 -14.15 -5.45 7.08
N ASN A 220 -14.33 -6.16 5.98
CA ASN A 220 -13.42 -7.23 5.58
C ASN A 220 -12.12 -6.60 5.05
N ILE A 221 -11.02 -6.82 5.76
CA ILE A 221 -9.69 -6.30 5.42
C ILE A 221 -8.79 -7.36 4.78
N SER A 222 -9.33 -8.50 4.38
CA SER A 222 -8.53 -9.64 3.88
C SER A 222 -7.81 -9.32 2.58
N LYS A 223 -8.45 -8.57 1.67
CA LYS A 223 -7.84 -8.12 0.41
C LYS A 223 -6.55 -7.35 0.68
N PHE A 224 -6.61 -6.32 1.52
CA PHE A 224 -5.45 -5.54 1.91
C PHE A 224 -4.37 -6.39 2.58
N ASN A 225 -4.74 -7.21 3.57
CA ASN A 225 -3.80 -8.05 4.30
C ASN A 225 -3.07 -9.07 3.41
N ASN A 226 -3.73 -9.58 2.38
CA ASN A 226 -3.13 -10.48 1.40
C ASN A 226 -2.18 -9.71 0.46
N ASP A 227 -2.62 -8.57 -0.07
CA ASP A 227 -1.85 -7.79 -1.03
C ASP A 227 -0.59 -7.13 -0.43
N ILE A 228 -0.62 -6.75 0.86
CA ILE A 228 0.59 -6.24 1.52
C ILE A 228 1.61 -7.31 1.85
N LYS A 229 1.19 -8.59 1.95
CA LYS A 229 2.10 -9.74 2.15
C LYS A 229 2.72 -10.21 0.85
N THR A 230 2.00 -10.07 -0.26
CA THR A 230 2.46 -10.49 -1.59
C THR A 230 3.50 -9.52 -2.11
N SER A 231 4.71 -9.99 -2.39
CA SER A 231 5.75 -9.16 -3.03
C SER A 231 5.34 -8.76 -4.45
N PHE A 232 5.81 -7.58 -4.92
CA PHE A 232 5.60 -7.20 -6.32
C PHE A 232 6.36 -8.13 -7.26
N PHE A 233 7.66 -8.39 -6.96
CA PHE A 233 8.44 -9.40 -7.68
C PHE A 233 8.78 -10.61 -6.81
N SER A 234 8.79 -11.79 -7.45
CA SER A 234 9.60 -12.92 -7.02
C SER A 234 10.81 -13.03 -7.96
N ILE A 235 12.00 -12.93 -7.42
CA ILE A 235 13.23 -13.19 -8.16
C ILE A 235 13.54 -14.68 -8.02
N ALA A 236 13.26 -15.46 -9.06
CA ALA A 236 13.44 -16.90 -9.08
C ALA A 236 14.86 -17.24 -9.54
N ILE A 237 15.68 -17.81 -8.66
CA ILE A 237 17.08 -18.14 -8.95
C ILE A 237 17.30 -19.66 -8.80
N PRO A 238 17.44 -20.40 -9.90
CA PRO A 238 17.90 -21.78 -9.86
C PRO A 238 19.41 -21.81 -9.59
N THR A 239 19.84 -22.57 -8.60
CA THR A 239 21.23 -22.62 -8.16
C THR A 239 21.78 -24.03 -8.11
N TYR A 240 23.11 -24.15 -8.18
CA TYR A 240 23.88 -25.35 -7.90
C TYR A 240 25.32 -24.98 -7.53
N GLU A 241 26.16 -25.95 -7.16
CA GLU A 241 27.53 -25.73 -6.68
C GLU A 241 28.49 -25.13 -7.70
N MET A 242 28.22 -25.22 -9.02
CA MET A 242 29.05 -24.67 -10.15
C MET A 242 30.55 -24.94 -9.96
N ASN A 243 30.92 -26.21 -9.77
CA ASN A 243 32.33 -26.63 -9.53
C ASN A 243 32.98 -25.90 -8.33
N GLY A 244 32.18 -25.45 -7.36
CA GLY A 244 32.64 -24.74 -6.17
C GLY A 244 32.40 -23.24 -6.16
N TYR A 245 32.17 -22.61 -7.31
CA TYR A 245 31.96 -21.16 -7.44
C TYR A 245 30.51 -20.70 -7.24
N GLY A 246 29.57 -21.61 -7.10
CA GLY A 246 28.14 -21.28 -6.98
C GLY A 246 27.82 -20.32 -5.85
N ARG A 247 28.53 -20.41 -4.70
CA ARG A 247 28.38 -19.46 -3.59
C ARG A 247 28.77 -18.03 -3.99
N GLU A 248 29.89 -17.87 -4.69
CA GLU A 248 30.43 -16.56 -5.06
C GLU A 248 29.52 -15.83 -6.05
N PHE A 249 29.05 -16.53 -7.10
CA PHE A 249 28.09 -15.98 -8.06
C PHE A 249 26.78 -15.54 -7.37
N LEU A 250 26.21 -16.39 -6.52
CA LEU A 250 24.98 -16.06 -5.83
C LEU A 250 25.18 -14.91 -4.84
N GLU A 251 26.33 -14.83 -4.16
CA GLU A 251 26.65 -13.73 -3.27
C GLU A 251 26.73 -12.39 -4.02
N HIS A 252 27.32 -12.39 -5.22
CA HIS A 252 27.35 -11.22 -6.08
C HIS A 252 25.92 -10.77 -6.44
N SER A 253 25.05 -11.69 -6.90
CA SER A 253 23.67 -11.41 -7.20
C SER A 253 22.91 -10.86 -5.98
N PHE A 254 23.13 -11.39 -4.77
CA PHE A 254 22.53 -10.88 -3.54
C PHE A 254 22.97 -9.46 -3.20
N LYS A 255 24.25 -9.11 -3.38
CA LYS A 255 24.76 -7.73 -3.18
C LYS A 255 24.06 -6.74 -4.10
N ILE A 256 23.87 -7.11 -5.38
CA ILE A 256 23.19 -6.29 -6.37
C ILE A 256 21.69 -6.18 -6.05
N LEU A 257 21.02 -7.26 -5.67
CA LEU A 257 19.62 -7.24 -5.24
C LEU A 257 19.44 -6.38 -3.99
N TYR A 258 20.36 -6.48 -3.03
CA TYR A 258 20.33 -5.62 -1.85
C TYR A 258 20.49 -4.12 -2.19
N SER A 259 21.27 -3.80 -3.22
CA SER A 259 21.49 -2.42 -3.66
C SER A 259 20.32 -1.83 -4.47
N GLN A 260 19.35 -2.65 -4.95
CA GLN A 260 18.24 -2.15 -5.76
C GLN A 260 17.45 -1.06 -5.04
N THR A 261 17.03 -0.01 -5.79
CA THR A 261 16.19 1.07 -5.27
C THR A 261 14.77 0.61 -4.97
N PHE A 262 14.21 -0.30 -5.78
CA PHE A 262 12.92 -0.94 -5.55
C PHE A 262 13.09 -2.13 -4.59
N LYS A 263 12.34 -2.16 -3.47
CA LYS A 263 12.53 -3.14 -2.39
C LYS A 263 11.39 -4.15 -2.23
N ASP A 264 10.29 -3.98 -2.98
CA ASP A 264 9.14 -4.87 -2.85
C ASP A 264 9.32 -6.15 -3.68
N PHE A 265 10.25 -7.00 -3.24
CA PHE A 265 10.50 -8.31 -3.84
C PHE A 265 10.89 -9.36 -2.81
N GLU A 266 10.64 -10.61 -3.14
CA GLU A 266 11.22 -11.79 -2.51
C GLU A 266 12.26 -12.43 -3.44
N VAL A 267 13.19 -13.19 -2.88
CA VAL A 267 14.14 -14.00 -3.63
C VAL A 267 13.87 -15.47 -3.33
N VAL A 268 13.59 -16.26 -4.37
CA VAL A 268 13.25 -17.67 -4.26
C VAL A 268 14.38 -18.48 -4.87
N ILE A 269 15.15 -19.17 -4.01
CA ILE A 269 16.28 -20.00 -4.40
C ILE A 269 15.83 -21.45 -4.48
N SER A 270 16.01 -22.07 -5.64
CA SER A 270 15.88 -23.51 -5.82
C SER A 270 17.27 -24.11 -6.06
N ASP A 271 17.74 -24.93 -5.11
CA ASP A 271 19.12 -25.36 -5.04
C ASP A 271 19.29 -26.85 -5.33
N HIS A 272 20.06 -27.16 -6.36
CA HIS A 272 20.45 -28.51 -6.75
C HIS A 272 21.80 -28.95 -6.15
N SER A 273 22.48 -28.14 -5.32
CA SER A 273 23.78 -28.48 -4.74
C SER A 273 23.75 -29.76 -3.89
N LEU A 274 24.89 -30.39 -3.77
CA LEU A 274 25.10 -31.53 -2.87
C LEU A 274 25.46 -31.09 -1.45
N ASP A 275 26.10 -29.94 -1.32
CA ASP A 275 26.56 -29.35 -0.06
C ASP A 275 25.63 -28.22 0.44
N ASP A 276 25.93 -27.65 1.61
CA ASP A 276 25.11 -26.62 2.24
C ASP A 276 25.65 -25.19 2.04
N ARG A 277 26.68 -24.96 1.21
CA ARG A 277 27.27 -23.62 1.02
C ARG A 277 26.28 -22.59 0.51
N ILE A 278 25.39 -22.95 -0.44
CA ILE A 278 24.31 -22.09 -0.95
C ILE A 278 23.27 -21.84 0.15
N LYS A 279 22.87 -22.88 0.89
CA LYS A 279 21.92 -22.78 2.01
C LYS A 279 22.43 -21.84 3.10
N ASP A 280 23.69 -21.96 3.49
CA ASP A 280 24.30 -21.11 4.52
C ASP A 280 24.35 -19.65 4.07
N LEU A 281 24.71 -19.39 2.81
CA LEU A 281 24.67 -18.06 2.21
C LEU A 281 23.24 -17.47 2.24
N CYS A 282 22.23 -18.26 1.88
CA CYS A 282 20.82 -17.83 1.95
C CYS A 282 20.42 -17.46 3.38
N LYS A 283 20.89 -18.21 4.39
CA LYS A 283 20.64 -17.90 5.80
C LYS A 283 21.34 -16.61 6.26
N GLU A 284 22.55 -16.34 5.77
CA GLU A 284 23.25 -15.07 6.04
C GLU A 284 22.44 -13.87 5.48
N TYR A 285 22.05 -13.96 4.20
CA TYR A 285 21.34 -12.89 3.50
C TYR A 285 19.85 -12.75 3.87
N SER A 286 19.24 -13.77 4.50
CA SER A 286 17.85 -13.66 4.98
C SER A 286 17.65 -12.57 6.04
N LYS A 287 18.74 -12.06 6.64
CA LYS A 287 18.72 -10.91 7.55
C LYS A 287 18.60 -9.56 6.81
N LEU A 288 18.90 -9.52 5.52
CA LEU A 288 18.99 -8.31 4.70
C LEU A 288 17.94 -8.29 3.58
N LEU A 289 17.57 -9.46 3.07
CA LEU A 289 16.64 -9.69 1.96
C LEU A 289 15.57 -10.70 2.38
N ASN A 290 14.40 -10.62 1.75
CA ASN A 290 13.37 -11.64 1.91
C ASN A 290 13.73 -12.88 1.07
N VAL A 291 14.59 -13.75 1.61
CA VAL A 291 15.10 -14.95 0.92
C VAL A 291 14.34 -16.18 1.36
N ARG A 292 13.82 -16.94 0.40
CA ARG A 292 13.26 -18.29 0.58
C ARG A 292 14.15 -19.30 -0.08
N TYR A 293 14.71 -20.21 0.70
CA TYR A 293 15.58 -21.28 0.23
C TYR A 293 14.83 -22.62 0.15
N LEU A 294 15.03 -23.33 -0.95
CA LEU A 294 14.45 -24.64 -1.24
C LEU A 294 15.52 -25.60 -1.76
N ARG A 295 15.82 -26.64 -1.02
CA ARG A 295 16.64 -27.75 -1.52
C ARG A 295 15.79 -28.56 -2.51
N ASN A 296 16.22 -28.64 -3.75
CA ASN A 296 15.56 -29.43 -4.80
C ASN A 296 16.40 -30.66 -5.14
N THR A 297 15.84 -31.83 -4.91
CA THR A 297 16.49 -33.11 -5.25
C THR A 297 15.91 -33.76 -6.49
N TYR A 298 14.82 -33.20 -7.04
CA TYR A 298 14.13 -33.78 -8.18
C TYR A 298 14.87 -33.51 -9.48
N LYS A 299 15.24 -34.57 -10.20
CA LYS A 299 16.00 -34.49 -11.47
C LYS A 299 17.21 -33.57 -11.36
N ARG A 300 18.03 -33.81 -10.34
CA ARG A 300 19.26 -33.03 -10.10
C ARG A 300 20.11 -32.95 -11.35
N GLY A 301 20.77 -31.80 -11.59
CA GLY A 301 21.57 -31.50 -12.78
C GLY A 301 20.76 -30.96 -13.96
N GLY A 302 19.44 -31.06 -13.93
CA GLY A 302 18.59 -30.45 -14.95
C GLY A 302 18.23 -29.00 -14.62
N SER A 303 18.50 -28.05 -15.52
CA SER A 303 18.14 -26.63 -15.32
C SER A 303 16.63 -26.43 -15.28
N SER A 304 15.87 -27.04 -16.21
CA SER A 304 14.41 -26.90 -16.26
C SER A 304 13.68 -27.41 -15.02
N PRO A 305 13.97 -28.57 -14.43
CA PRO A 305 13.38 -28.97 -13.15
C PRO A 305 13.70 -28.02 -12.02
N ASN A 306 14.88 -27.41 -11.99
CA ASN A 306 15.30 -26.52 -10.95
C ASN A 306 14.59 -25.15 -11.04
N ILE A 307 14.54 -24.59 -12.25
CA ILE A 307 13.83 -23.32 -12.49
C ILE A 307 12.31 -23.46 -12.24
N ASN A 308 11.71 -24.57 -12.69
CA ASN A 308 10.31 -24.85 -12.46
C ASN A 308 9.96 -24.97 -10.96
N ASN A 309 10.89 -25.53 -10.17
CA ASN A 309 10.72 -25.58 -8.72
C ASN A 309 10.80 -24.17 -8.10
N ALA A 310 11.72 -23.33 -8.53
CA ALA A 310 11.77 -21.92 -8.09
C ALA A 310 10.45 -21.20 -8.41
N ILE A 311 10.00 -21.26 -9.68
CA ILE A 311 8.77 -20.59 -10.15
C ILE A 311 7.54 -21.05 -9.36
N LYS A 312 7.36 -22.36 -9.12
CA LYS A 312 6.23 -22.90 -8.37
C LYS A 312 6.13 -22.37 -6.93
N ASN A 313 7.24 -21.94 -6.38
CA ASN A 313 7.32 -21.42 -5.01
C ASN A 313 7.33 -19.89 -4.95
N CYS A 314 7.21 -19.20 -6.07
CA CYS A 314 7.05 -17.76 -6.12
C CYS A 314 5.66 -17.35 -5.63
N THR A 315 5.60 -16.25 -4.85
CA THR A 315 4.34 -15.66 -4.37
C THR A 315 4.12 -14.23 -4.86
N GLY A 316 5.12 -13.64 -5.53
CA GLY A 316 5.05 -12.30 -6.09
C GLY A 316 4.08 -12.18 -7.27
N LYS A 317 3.59 -10.98 -7.52
CA LYS A 317 2.70 -10.67 -8.66
C LYS A 317 3.39 -10.90 -10.00
N TRP A 318 4.69 -10.63 -10.07
CA TRP A 318 5.54 -10.84 -11.24
C TRP A 318 6.74 -11.72 -10.89
N ILE A 319 7.10 -12.62 -11.79
CA ILE A 319 8.27 -13.49 -11.60
C ILE A 319 9.38 -13.02 -12.53
N LYS A 320 10.50 -12.59 -11.96
CA LYS A 320 11.75 -12.36 -12.70
C LYS A 320 12.64 -13.58 -12.52
N ILE A 321 12.89 -14.29 -13.60
CA ILE A 321 13.89 -15.35 -13.62
C ILE A 321 15.26 -14.68 -13.71
N LEU A 322 16.17 -15.08 -12.84
CA LEU A 322 17.57 -14.65 -12.82
C LEU A 322 18.42 -15.89 -12.61
N TYR A 323 19.29 -16.22 -13.58
CA TYR A 323 20.20 -17.33 -13.40
C TYR A 323 21.30 -16.98 -12.41
N GLN A 324 21.93 -17.99 -11.81
CA GLN A 324 22.87 -17.82 -10.70
C GLN A 324 24.10 -16.98 -11.08
N ASP A 325 24.53 -17.05 -12.32
CA ASP A 325 25.64 -16.33 -12.94
C ASP A 325 25.22 -15.01 -13.62
N ASP A 326 23.91 -14.70 -13.63
CA ASP A 326 23.37 -13.43 -14.11
C ASP A 326 23.19 -12.43 -12.96
N PHE A 327 23.18 -11.15 -13.29
CA PHE A 327 22.85 -10.08 -12.34
C PHE A 327 22.13 -8.90 -13.01
N LEU A 328 21.51 -8.06 -12.19
CA LEU A 328 20.86 -6.84 -12.65
C LEU A 328 21.89 -5.73 -12.84
N TYR A 329 22.02 -5.21 -14.06
CA TYR A 329 23.08 -4.26 -14.46
C TYR A 329 23.13 -2.96 -13.61
N LYS A 330 21.98 -2.44 -13.15
CA LYS A 330 21.92 -1.19 -12.36
C LYS A 330 21.06 -1.37 -11.11
N ASN A 331 21.38 -0.62 -10.07
CA ASN A 331 20.55 -0.58 -8.85
C ASN A 331 19.12 -0.05 -9.05
N THR A 332 18.81 0.52 -10.21
CA THR A 332 17.47 0.98 -10.61
C THR A 332 16.74 -0.01 -11.53
N ALA A 333 17.29 -1.20 -11.76
CA ALA A 333 16.73 -2.14 -12.73
C ALA A 333 15.31 -2.59 -12.39
N LEU A 334 15.04 -2.98 -11.13
CA LEU A 334 13.71 -3.37 -10.68
C LEU A 334 12.73 -2.20 -10.68
N GLU A 335 13.17 -1.01 -10.36
CA GLU A 335 12.35 0.21 -10.43
C GLU A 335 11.90 0.51 -11.87
N LYS A 336 12.82 0.40 -12.84
CA LYS A 336 12.49 0.58 -14.26
C LYS A 336 11.53 -0.48 -14.77
N LEU A 337 11.73 -1.74 -14.41
CA LEU A 337 10.80 -2.83 -14.74
C LEU A 337 9.42 -2.58 -14.14
N THR A 338 9.35 -2.14 -12.88
CA THR A 338 8.09 -1.80 -12.20
C THR A 338 7.35 -0.70 -12.95
N ASN A 339 8.02 0.39 -13.30
CA ASN A 339 7.40 1.50 -14.04
C ASN A 339 6.88 1.03 -15.39
N HIS A 340 7.67 0.23 -16.11
CA HIS A 340 7.24 -0.31 -17.40
C HIS A 340 6.01 -1.24 -17.28
N ILE A 341 5.94 -2.07 -16.25
CA ILE A 341 4.79 -2.93 -15.97
C ILE A 341 3.53 -2.10 -15.69
N ILE A 342 3.67 -1.03 -14.90
CA ILE A 342 2.55 -0.15 -14.55
C ILE A 342 2.02 0.58 -15.78
N ASP A 343 2.91 1.03 -16.67
CA ASP A 343 2.55 1.72 -17.90
C ASP A 343 1.94 0.78 -18.96
N ASN A 344 2.10 -0.55 -18.82
CA ASN A 344 1.66 -1.58 -19.76
C ASN A 344 0.84 -2.68 -19.05
N LYS A 345 -0.21 -2.31 -18.35
CA LYS A 345 -1.03 -3.21 -17.51
C LYS A 345 -1.71 -4.38 -18.25
N ASP A 346 -1.88 -4.26 -19.57
CA ASP A 346 -2.47 -5.28 -20.45
C ASP A 346 -1.48 -6.41 -20.78
N LYS A 347 -0.21 -6.26 -20.47
CA LYS A 347 0.83 -7.25 -20.77
C LYS A 347 0.93 -8.28 -19.64
N VAL A 348 1.06 -9.55 -20.03
CA VAL A 348 1.21 -10.68 -19.09
C VAL A 348 2.64 -11.18 -18.99
N TRP A 349 3.53 -10.72 -19.88
CA TRP A 349 4.98 -11.03 -19.86
C TRP A 349 5.79 -9.90 -20.50
N ILE A 350 7.02 -9.74 -20.03
CA ILE A 350 7.97 -8.71 -20.47
C ILE A 350 9.34 -9.35 -20.62
N VAL A 351 10.06 -9.00 -21.67
CA VAL A 351 11.45 -9.39 -21.88
C VAL A 351 12.34 -8.20 -21.59
N SER A 352 13.38 -8.39 -20.77
CA SER A 352 14.47 -7.43 -20.62
C SER A 352 15.64 -7.80 -21.51
N ALA A 353 16.33 -6.82 -22.06
CA ALA A 353 17.60 -7.05 -22.74
C ALA A 353 18.64 -7.59 -21.75
N CYS A 354 19.57 -8.40 -22.24
CA CYS A 354 20.77 -8.80 -21.52
C CYS A 354 22.03 -8.37 -22.29
N GLU A 355 23.09 -8.13 -21.56
CA GLU A 355 24.42 -7.82 -22.07
C GLU A 355 25.41 -8.79 -21.43
N HIS A 356 26.37 -9.26 -22.20
CA HIS A 356 27.44 -10.11 -21.67
C HIS A 356 28.60 -9.25 -21.20
N THR A 357 29.11 -9.55 -20.01
CA THR A 357 30.32 -8.95 -19.46
C THR A 357 31.33 -10.05 -19.13
N ASN A 358 32.63 -9.78 -19.32
CA ASN A 358 33.70 -10.73 -19.02
C ASN A 358 34.24 -10.56 -17.60
N ASP A 359 33.91 -9.47 -16.92
CA ASP A 359 34.46 -9.09 -15.61
C ASP A 359 33.38 -8.80 -14.53
N GLY A 360 32.09 -8.91 -14.88
CA GLY A 360 30.98 -8.65 -13.98
C GLY A 360 30.73 -7.17 -13.71
N SER A 361 31.29 -6.26 -14.51
CA SER A 361 31.13 -4.79 -14.38
C SER A 361 30.14 -4.19 -15.39
#